data_b86826545ea5c5b1dcd4cbff7f01e97d
#
_entry.id   b86826545ea5c5b1dcd4cbff7f01e97d
#
_cell.length_a   1.000
_cell.length_b   1.000
_cell.length_c   1.000
_cell.angle_alpha   90.00
_cell.angle_beta   90.00
_cell.angle_gamma   90.00
#
_symmetry.space_group_name_H-M   'P 1'
#
loop_
_entity.id
_entity.type
_entity.pdbx_description
1 polymer ?
#
loop_
_entity_poly.entity_id
_entity_poly.type
_entity_poly.pdbx_seq_one_letter_code
_entity_poly.pdbx_strand_id
1 'polypeptide(L)'
;MVDIGIYPNEEGSNEILNFMSSGFKGFNSLEEASEAISSYLPHREKPKDISGLKKNLRLKEDGKYYWHWDPKFIESRTGNIDRTAYRQRQRNYAESVKVPTLLIRGALSNVVTQEEVDDFLSTISHAEFVEIDKAAHMIAGDRNDVFANAAINFLQQTLNNQ
;
A
#
# COMPACT_ATOMS: atom_id res chain seq x y z
N MET A 1 -3.98 10.89 2.89
CA MET A 1 -4.05 9.42 2.69
C MET A 1 -3.03 9.03 1.64
N VAL A 2 -2.41 7.85 1.74
CA VAL A 2 -1.32 7.45 0.84
C VAL A 2 -1.69 6.11 0.22
N ASP A 3 -2.00 6.15 -1.05
CA ASP A 3 -2.39 5.01 -1.90
C ASP A 3 -3.42 4.07 -1.28
N ILE A 4 -4.44 4.67 -0.70
CA ILE A 4 -5.60 3.98 -0.15
C ILE A 4 -6.85 4.82 -0.38
N GLY A 5 -7.89 4.23 -0.98
CA GLY A 5 -9.19 4.83 -1.22
C GLY A 5 -10.10 4.77 0.01
N ILE A 6 -11.38 5.12 -0.16
CA ILE A 6 -12.40 5.01 0.89
C ILE A 6 -12.59 3.54 1.31
N TYR A 7 -12.51 2.64 0.34
CA TYR A 7 -12.47 1.20 0.55
C TYR A 7 -11.44 0.56 -0.40
N PRO A 8 -10.85 -0.56 0.00
CA PRO A 8 -9.79 -1.18 -0.79
C PRO A 8 -10.34 -1.76 -2.11
N ASN A 9 -9.57 -1.56 -3.18
CA ASN A 9 -9.75 -2.29 -4.44
C ASN A 9 -9.54 -3.79 -4.22
N GLU A 10 -10.43 -4.63 -4.77
CA GLU A 10 -10.38 -6.08 -4.55
C GLU A 10 -9.19 -6.73 -5.25
N GLU A 11 -8.92 -6.36 -6.49
CA GLU A 11 -7.84 -6.93 -7.29
C GLU A 11 -6.48 -6.58 -6.70
N GLY A 12 -6.21 -5.30 -6.46
CA GLY A 12 -4.97 -4.86 -5.83
C GLY A 12 -4.78 -5.43 -4.42
N SER A 13 -5.86 -5.53 -3.63
CA SER A 13 -5.80 -6.16 -2.31
C SER A 13 -5.45 -7.64 -2.39
N ASN A 14 -5.99 -8.38 -3.36
CA ASN A 14 -5.69 -9.79 -3.56
C ASN A 14 -4.24 -10.01 -3.99
N GLU A 15 -3.67 -9.14 -4.82
CA GLU A 15 -2.25 -9.21 -5.18
C GLU A 15 -1.35 -9.02 -3.97
N ILE A 16 -1.65 -8.05 -3.10
CA ILE A 16 -0.92 -7.87 -1.84
C ILE A 16 -1.01 -9.12 -0.97
N LEU A 17 -2.21 -9.67 -0.79
CA LEU A 17 -2.42 -10.87 0.03
C LEU A 17 -1.70 -12.09 -0.54
N ASN A 18 -1.69 -12.26 -1.85
CA ASN A 18 -0.95 -13.33 -2.53
C ASN A 18 0.55 -13.20 -2.31
N PHE A 19 1.10 -12.00 -2.48
CA PHE A 19 2.51 -11.72 -2.20
C PHE A 19 2.84 -12.00 -0.72
N MET A 20 2.07 -11.49 0.21
CA MET A 20 2.30 -11.70 1.63
C MET A 20 2.23 -13.19 2.02
N SER A 21 1.34 -13.95 1.39
CA SER A 21 1.18 -15.39 1.63
C SER A 21 2.29 -16.24 1.03
N SER A 22 3.03 -15.73 0.05
CA SER A 22 4.09 -16.48 -0.65
C SER A 22 5.18 -17.01 0.30
N GLY A 23 5.44 -16.30 1.40
CA GLY A 23 6.42 -16.67 2.41
C GLY A 23 5.92 -17.59 3.53
N PHE A 24 4.67 -18.06 3.51
CA PHE A 24 4.13 -18.89 4.60
C PHE A 24 4.79 -20.26 4.72
N LYS A 25 5.28 -20.83 3.63
CA LYS A 25 6.01 -22.11 3.62
C LYS A 25 7.51 -21.93 3.84
N GLY A 26 7.96 -20.70 4.01
CA GLY A 26 9.35 -20.29 4.09
C GLY A 26 10.06 -20.34 2.73
N PHE A 27 11.03 -19.47 2.57
CA PHE A 27 11.95 -19.43 1.42
C PHE A 27 13.20 -20.23 1.75
N ASN A 28 13.72 -20.99 0.81
CA ASN A 28 14.92 -21.79 1.02
C ASN A 28 16.21 -20.92 1.02
N SER A 29 16.12 -19.72 0.44
CA SER A 29 17.25 -18.77 0.40
C SER A 29 16.78 -17.32 0.32
N LEU A 30 17.71 -16.36 0.48
CA LEU A 30 17.45 -14.94 0.24
C LEU A 30 17.16 -14.64 -1.23
N GLU A 31 17.75 -15.42 -2.14
CA GLU A 31 17.52 -15.32 -3.58
C GLU A 31 16.07 -15.66 -3.92
N GLU A 32 15.51 -16.72 -3.34
CA GLU A 32 14.10 -17.10 -3.52
C GLU A 32 13.16 -15.99 -3.00
N ALA A 33 13.44 -15.42 -1.83
CA ALA A 33 12.68 -14.30 -1.32
C ALA A 33 12.81 -13.04 -2.20
N SER A 34 14.01 -12.78 -2.72
CA SER A 34 14.27 -11.68 -3.67
C SER A 34 13.48 -11.85 -4.97
N GLU A 35 13.34 -13.07 -5.46
CA GLU A 35 12.56 -13.37 -6.65
C GLU A 35 11.07 -13.11 -6.44
N ALA A 36 10.54 -13.52 -5.29
CA ALA A 36 9.16 -13.23 -4.92
C ALA A 36 8.87 -11.72 -4.85
N ILE A 37 9.82 -10.93 -4.32
CA ILE A 37 9.70 -9.46 -4.29
C ILE A 37 9.76 -8.89 -5.71
N SER A 38 10.69 -9.36 -6.55
CA SER A 38 10.84 -8.86 -7.92
C SER A 38 9.62 -9.17 -8.79
N SER A 39 8.98 -10.31 -8.56
CA SER A 39 7.72 -10.68 -9.23
C SER A 39 6.56 -9.79 -8.79
N TYR A 40 6.53 -9.38 -7.53
CA TYR A 40 5.50 -8.46 -6.99
C TYR A 40 5.74 -7.00 -7.38
N LEU A 41 7.00 -6.59 -7.54
CA LEU A 41 7.40 -5.22 -7.88
C LEU A 41 8.17 -5.16 -9.21
N PRO A 42 7.55 -5.54 -10.34
CA PRO A 42 8.25 -5.70 -11.64
C PRO A 42 8.78 -4.36 -12.20
N HIS A 43 8.28 -3.23 -11.71
CA HIS A 43 8.73 -1.89 -12.09
C HIS A 43 10.06 -1.48 -11.41
N ARG A 44 10.52 -2.23 -10.40
CA ARG A 44 11.78 -1.97 -9.69
C ARG A 44 12.93 -2.78 -10.27
N GLU A 45 14.09 -2.14 -10.35
CA GLU A 45 15.32 -2.89 -10.62
C GLU A 45 15.65 -3.81 -9.44
N LYS A 46 16.01 -5.06 -9.76
CA LYS A 46 16.45 -6.02 -8.74
C LYS A 46 17.79 -5.55 -8.16
N PRO A 47 17.91 -5.35 -6.83
CA PRO A 47 19.16 -4.91 -6.23
C PRO A 47 20.26 -5.99 -6.39
N LYS A 48 21.48 -5.54 -6.66
CA LYS A 48 22.65 -6.43 -6.75
C LYS A 48 23.02 -7.04 -5.40
N ASP A 49 22.85 -6.28 -4.32
CA ASP A 49 23.05 -6.76 -2.95
C ASP A 49 21.67 -6.99 -2.29
N ILE A 50 21.36 -8.24 -2.00
CA ILE A 50 20.15 -8.69 -1.35
C ILE A 50 20.30 -8.93 0.16
N SER A 51 21.48 -8.67 0.72
CA SER A 51 21.76 -8.89 2.15
C SER A 51 20.81 -8.11 3.07
N GLY A 52 20.34 -6.96 2.60
CA GLY A 52 19.34 -6.13 3.28
C GLY A 52 18.01 -6.82 3.56
N LEU A 53 17.66 -7.88 2.80
CA LEU A 53 16.43 -8.66 3.02
C LEU A 53 16.40 -9.36 4.38
N LYS A 54 17.56 -9.61 5.00
CA LYS A 54 17.65 -10.16 6.35
C LYS A 54 16.93 -9.31 7.39
N LYS A 55 16.73 -8.02 7.13
CA LYS A 55 15.96 -7.13 8.02
C LYS A 55 14.46 -7.45 8.00
N ASN A 56 13.96 -7.99 6.90
CA ASN A 56 12.55 -8.29 6.67
C ASN A 56 12.22 -9.78 6.79
N LEU A 57 13.25 -10.61 7.04
CA LEU A 57 13.12 -12.05 7.10
C LEU A 57 13.69 -12.59 8.42
N ARG A 58 13.14 -13.69 8.89
CA ARG A 58 13.63 -14.44 10.04
C ARG A 58 14.03 -15.84 9.60
N LEU A 59 15.28 -16.21 9.83
CA LEU A 59 15.74 -17.58 9.67
C LEU A 59 15.23 -18.40 10.86
N LYS A 60 14.51 -19.50 10.58
CA LYS A 60 14.00 -20.43 11.62
C LYS A 60 14.86 -21.69 11.71
N GLU A 61 14.55 -22.52 12.69
CA GLU A 61 15.29 -23.77 12.99
C GLU A 61 15.24 -24.80 11.83
N ASP A 62 14.21 -24.73 10.99
CA ASP A 62 14.08 -25.55 9.78
C ASP A 62 14.99 -25.10 8.62
N GLY A 63 15.82 -24.09 8.84
CA GLY A 63 16.75 -23.55 7.87
C GLY A 63 16.12 -22.64 6.80
N LYS A 64 14.85 -22.30 6.94
CA LYS A 64 14.14 -21.44 5.99
C LYS A 64 13.96 -20.02 6.49
N TYR A 65 13.82 -19.10 5.55
CA TYR A 65 13.54 -17.68 5.78
C TYR A 65 12.05 -17.42 5.71
N TYR A 66 11.50 -16.74 6.70
CA TYR A 66 10.10 -16.36 6.80
C TYR A 66 9.96 -14.85 6.89
N TRP A 67 8.91 -14.31 6.31
CA TRP A 67 8.57 -12.91 6.56
C TRP A 67 8.47 -12.64 8.06
N HIS A 68 8.86 -11.46 8.52
CA HIS A 68 8.84 -11.13 9.95
C HIS A 68 7.46 -10.71 10.46
N TRP A 69 6.50 -10.43 9.57
CA TRP A 69 5.14 -10.08 9.99
C TRP A 69 4.35 -11.27 10.53
N ASP A 70 3.30 -10.98 11.31
CA ASP A 70 2.44 -12.00 11.90
C ASP A 70 1.47 -12.55 10.82
N PRO A 71 1.44 -13.87 10.56
CA PRO A 71 0.50 -14.50 9.64
C PRO A 71 -0.97 -14.22 9.96
N LYS A 72 -1.32 -14.00 11.23
CA LYS A 72 -2.67 -13.64 11.67
C LYS A 72 -3.22 -12.38 11.01
N PHE A 73 -2.35 -11.47 10.57
CA PHE A 73 -2.76 -10.29 9.81
C PHE A 73 -3.51 -10.66 8.53
N ILE A 74 -3.13 -11.75 7.88
CA ILE A 74 -3.79 -12.24 6.66
C ILE A 74 -5.01 -13.07 7.01
N GLU A 75 -4.92 -13.95 8.00
CA GLU A 75 -6.04 -14.80 8.45
C GLU A 75 -7.27 -13.96 8.85
N SER A 76 -7.06 -12.84 9.51
CA SER A 76 -8.14 -11.93 9.92
C SER A 76 -8.92 -11.31 8.75
N ARG A 77 -8.39 -11.34 7.54
CA ARG A 77 -9.00 -10.78 6.32
C ARG A 77 -9.79 -11.81 5.50
N THR A 78 -9.74 -13.09 5.86
CA THR A 78 -10.48 -14.17 5.18
C THR A 78 -11.90 -14.38 5.75
N GLY A 79 -12.32 -13.59 6.72
CA GLY A 79 -13.65 -13.65 7.31
C GLY A 79 -14.77 -13.24 6.35
N ASN A 80 -15.97 -13.78 6.58
CA ASN A 80 -17.17 -13.44 5.80
C ASN A 80 -17.67 -12.04 6.22
N ILE A 81 -17.17 -11.00 5.55
CA ILE A 81 -17.58 -9.61 5.79
C ILE A 81 -18.73 -9.27 4.83
N ASP A 82 -19.83 -8.75 5.34
CA ASP A 82 -20.83 -8.10 4.49
C ASP A 82 -20.20 -6.86 3.83
N ARG A 83 -19.75 -7.04 2.59
CA ARG A 83 -19.04 -6.01 1.83
C ARG A 83 -19.90 -4.78 1.57
N THR A 84 -21.19 -4.95 1.40
CA THR A 84 -22.12 -3.84 1.14
C THR A 84 -22.24 -2.96 2.38
N ALA A 85 -22.51 -3.56 3.54
CA ALA A 85 -22.57 -2.83 4.80
C ALA A 85 -21.21 -2.22 5.18
N TYR A 86 -20.12 -2.91 4.87
CA TYR A 86 -18.76 -2.38 5.07
C TYR A 86 -18.53 -1.12 4.21
N ARG A 87 -18.78 -1.19 2.90
CA ARG A 87 -18.59 -0.06 1.98
C ARG A 87 -19.44 1.15 2.37
N GLN A 88 -20.72 0.93 2.71
CA GLN A 88 -21.59 2.00 3.15
C GLN A 88 -21.08 2.69 4.42
N ARG A 89 -20.59 1.91 5.39
CA ARG A 89 -20.02 2.44 6.63
C ARG A 89 -18.76 3.27 6.36
N GLN A 90 -17.84 2.78 5.48
CA GLN A 90 -16.63 3.52 5.12
C GLN A 90 -16.98 4.84 4.41
N ARG A 91 -17.97 4.83 3.51
CA ARG A 91 -18.45 6.05 2.85
C ARG A 91 -19.00 7.06 3.86
N ASN A 92 -19.84 6.63 4.79
CA ASN A 92 -20.39 7.52 5.83
C ASN A 92 -19.28 8.16 6.68
N TYR A 93 -18.23 7.41 6.99
CA TYR A 93 -17.06 7.95 7.68
C TYR A 93 -16.30 8.97 6.81
N ALA A 94 -16.08 8.68 5.54
CA ALA A 94 -15.41 9.58 4.60
C ALA A 94 -16.19 10.91 4.44
N GLU A 95 -17.51 10.85 4.31
CA GLU A 95 -18.40 12.03 4.24
C GLU A 95 -18.33 12.90 5.51
N SER A 96 -17.98 12.31 6.65
CA SER A 96 -17.84 13.02 7.93
C SER A 96 -16.48 13.72 8.09
N VAL A 97 -15.51 13.48 7.22
CA VAL A 97 -14.18 14.12 7.26
C VAL A 97 -14.33 15.62 7.00
N LYS A 98 -13.81 16.46 7.91
CA LYS A 98 -13.84 17.94 7.80
C LYS A 98 -12.46 18.57 7.83
N VAL A 99 -11.42 17.78 8.12
CA VAL A 99 -10.05 18.27 8.16
C VAL A 99 -9.45 18.36 6.74
N PRO A 100 -8.50 19.27 6.49
CA PRO A 100 -7.75 19.28 5.24
C PRO A 100 -7.22 17.88 4.92
N THR A 101 -7.48 17.39 3.72
CA THR A 101 -7.21 16.00 3.33
C THR A 101 -6.48 15.97 2.00
N LEU A 102 -5.38 15.22 1.93
CA LEU A 102 -4.64 14.95 0.70
C LEU A 102 -4.67 13.46 0.41
N LEU A 103 -5.03 13.09 -0.82
CA LEU A 103 -4.82 11.76 -1.38
C LEU A 103 -3.55 11.79 -2.25
N ILE A 104 -2.59 10.94 -1.93
CA ILE A 104 -1.41 10.70 -2.78
C ILE A 104 -1.54 9.31 -3.37
N ARG A 105 -1.44 9.19 -4.70
CA ARG A 105 -1.51 7.93 -5.45
C ARG A 105 -0.23 7.70 -6.25
N GLY A 106 0.21 6.45 -6.37
CA GLY A 106 1.22 6.06 -7.36
C GLY A 106 0.56 5.83 -8.72
N ALA A 107 1.10 6.41 -9.79
CA ALA A 107 0.53 6.27 -11.14
C ALA A 107 0.46 4.82 -11.64
N LEU A 108 1.33 3.94 -11.10
CA LEU A 108 1.35 2.50 -11.39
C LEU A 108 0.57 1.67 -10.36
N SER A 109 -0.13 2.31 -9.42
CA SER A 109 -0.88 1.58 -8.39
C SER A 109 -2.10 0.88 -8.98
N ASN A 110 -2.28 -0.37 -8.58
CA ASN A 110 -3.49 -1.16 -8.80
C ASN A 110 -4.38 -1.24 -7.54
N VAL A 111 -3.93 -0.65 -6.44
CA VAL A 111 -4.67 -0.61 -5.16
C VAL A 111 -5.66 0.55 -5.13
N VAL A 112 -5.29 1.67 -5.78
CA VAL A 112 -6.17 2.82 -5.97
C VAL A 112 -6.22 3.13 -7.47
N THR A 113 -7.33 2.82 -8.11
CA THR A 113 -7.59 3.12 -9.53
C THR A 113 -8.05 4.57 -9.71
N GLN A 114 -8.16 5.04 -10.95
CA GLN A 114 -8.71 6.36 -11.23
C GLN A 114 -10.17 6.50 -10.75
N GLU A 115 -10.96 5.45 -10.90
CA GLU A 115 -12.35 5.43 -10.43
C GLU A 115 -12.44 5.65 -8.90
N GLU A 116 -11.52 5.04 -8.14
CA GLU A 116 -11.46 5.21 -6.70
C GLU A 116 -10.93 6.58 -6.27
N VAL A 117 -10.08 7.21 -7.08
CA VAL A 117 -9.70 8.64 -6.90
C VAL A 117 -10.92 9.53 -7.10
N ASP A 118 -11.66 9.33 -8.18
CA ASP A 118 -12.85 10.14 -8.51
C ASP A 118 -13.93 9.98 -7.44
N ASP A 119 -14.16 8.75 -6.96
CA ASP A 119 -15.07 8.47 -5.85
C ASP A 119 -14.61 9.15 -4.55
N PHE A 120 -13.31 9.11 -4.25
CA PHE A 120 -12.73 9.77 -3.09
C PHE A 120 -12.94 11.29 -3.13
N LEU A 121 -12.62 11.94 -4.25
CA LEU A 121 -12.75 13.38 -4.41
C LEU A 121 -14.22 13.84 -4.43
N SER A 122 -15.13 13.03 -4.97
CA SER A 122 -16.56 13.31 -4.93
C SER A 122 -17.14 13.20 -3.52
N THR A 123 -16.62 12.30 -2.71
CA THR A 123 -17.08 12.05 -1.32
C THR A 123 -16.49 13.05 -0.35
N ILE A 124 -15.22 13.40 -0.48
CA ILE A 124 -14.49 14.38 0.35
C ILE A 124 -14.17 15.60 -0.53
N SER A 125 -15.17 16.39 -0.85
CA SER A 125 -15.11 17.44 -1.87
C SER A 125 -14.05 18.53 -1.65
N HIS A 126 -13.52 18.67 -0.45
CA HIS A 126 -12.42 19.59 -0.10
C HIS A 126 -11.05 18.90 -0.12
N ALA A 127 -10.97 17.62 -0.47
CA ALA A 127 -9.70 16.91 -0.54
C ALA A 127 -8.89 17.35 -1.77
N GLU A 128 -7.56 17.36 -1.59
CA GLU A 128 -6.59 17.55 -2.65
C GLU A 128 -6.09 16.18 -3.16
N PHE A 129 -5.59 16.15 -4.38
CA PHE A 129 -5.05 14.95 -5.01
C PHE A 129 -3.69 15.21 -5.65
N VAL A 130 -2.76 14.28 -5.43
CA VAL A 130 -1.46 14.26 -6.10
C VAL A 130 -1.16 12.86 -6.61
N GLU A 131 -0.87 12.74 -7.90
CA GLU A 131 -0.35 11.53 -8.50
C GLU A 131 1.17 11.58 -8.62
N ILE A 132 1.84 10.47 -8.26
CA ILE A 132 3.30 10.36 -8.35
C ILE A 132 3.67 9.40 -9.47
N ASP A 133 4.25 9.97 -10.52
CA ASP A 133 4.74 9.21 -11.67
C ASP A 133 5.79 8.16 -11.28
N LYS A 134 5.76 7.02 -11.97
CA LYS A 134 6.69 5.89 -11.76
C LYS A 134 6.70 5.32 -10.34
N ALA A 135 5.63 5.51 -9.58
CA ALA A 135 5.41 4.88 -8.28
C ALA A 135 4.20 3.94 -8.35
N ALA A 136 4.31 2.78 -7.70
CA ALA A 136 3.19 1.88 -7.43
C ALA A 136 2.70 2.05 -5.98
N HIS A 137 2.06 1.03 -5.41
CA HIS A 137 1.52 1.09 -4.04
C HIS A 137 2.55 1.52 -2.98
N MET A 138 3.80 1.13 -3.12
CA MET A 138 4.88 1.45 -2.17
C MET A 138 5.55 2.80 -2.50
N ILE A 139 4.75 3.87 -2.64
CA ILE A 139 5.16 5.19 -3.14
C ILE A 139 6.45 5.71 -2.50
N ALA A 140 6.52 5.71 -1.16
CA ALA A 140 7.69 6.20 -0.44
C ALA A 140 8.95 5.36 -0.72
N GLY A 141 8.79 4.08 -1.05
CA GLY A 141 9.89 3.21 -1.47
C GLY A 141 10.29 3.40 -2.94
N ASP A 142 9.37 3.86 -3.79
CA ASP A 142 9.61 4.06 -5.21
C ASP A 142 10.16 5.45 -5.53
N ARG A 143 9.55 6.49 -4.94
CA ARG A 143 9.82 7.90 -5.23
C ARG A 143 9.79 8.75 -3.95
N ASN A 144 10.71 8.45 -3.02
CA ASN A 144 10.74 9.06 -1.69
C ASN A 144 10.74 10.60 -1.73
N ASP A 145 11.61 11.21 -2.54
CA ASP A 145 11.75 12.67 -2.59
C ASP A 145 10.49 13.35 -3.10
N VAL A 146 9.86 12.79 -4.14
CA VAL A 146 8.62 13.34 -4.73
C VAL A 146 7.48 13.20 -3.74
N PHE A 147 7.37 12.06 -3.08
CA PHE A 147 6.39 11.80 -2.03
C PHE A 147 6.55 12.77 -0.86
N ALA A 148 7.77 12.95 -0.34
CA ALA A 148 8.07 13.84 0.76
C ALA A 148 7.71 15.29 0.41
N ASN A 149 8.08 15.75 -0.79
CA ASN A 149 7.76 17.10 -1.25
C ASN A 149 6.24 17.33 -1.36
N ALA A 150 5.48 16.39 -1.89
CA ALA A 150 4.03 16.49 -1.97
C ALA A 150 3.39 16.62 -0.57
N ALA A 151 3.82 15.80 0.38
CA ALA A 151 3.33 15.84 1.75
C ALA A 151 3.72 17.15 2.47
N ILE A 152 4.97 17.61 2.33
CA ILE A 152 5.45 18.87 2.94
C ILE A 152 4.71 20.06 2.38
N ASN A 153 4.53 20.15 1.06
CA ASN A 153 3.83 21.27 0.43
C ASN A 153 2.38 21.37 0.92
N PHE A 154 1.67 20.24 1.00
CA PHE A 154 0.31 20.20 1.54
C PHE A 154 0.26 20.68 2.99
N LEU A 155 1.18 20.21 3.85
CA LEU A 155 1.22 20.62 5.26
C LEU A 155 1.52 22.12 5.40
N GLN A 156 2.46 22.66 4.62
CA GLN A 156 2.79 24.10 4.64
C GLN A 156 1.61 24.97 4.20
N GLN A 157 0.91 24.58 3.12
CA GLN A 157 -0.29 25.28 2.65
C GLN A 157 -1.39 25.25 3.70
N THR A 158 -1.62 24.10 4.32
CA THR A 158 -2.62 23.94 5.37
C THR A 158 -2.33 24.81 6.60
N LEU A 159 -1.06 24.91 7.03
CA LEU A 159 -0.66 25.71 8.17
C LEU A 159 -0.74 27.22 7.89
N ASN A 160 -0.47 27.64 6.66
CA ASN A 160 -0.53 29.05 6.27
C ASN A 160 -1.98 29.56 6.09
N ASN A 161 -2.95 28.67 5.97
CA ASN A 161 -4.37 29.00 5.79
C ASN A 161 -5.17 28.95 7.10
N GLN A 162 -4.53 28.70 8.24
CA GLN A 162 -5.11 28.75 9.58
C GLN A 162 -4.82 30.09 10.24
#